data_cd925df93f920a761380fc2d96631bd7
#
_entry.id   cd925df93f920a761380fc2d96631bd7
#
_cell.length_a   1.000
_cell.length_b   1.000
_cell.length_c   1.000
_cell.angle_alpha   90.00
_cell.angle_beta   90.00
_cell.angle_gamma   90.00
#
_symmetry.space_group_name_H-M   'P 1'
#
loop_
_entity.id
_entity.type
_entity.pdbx_description
1 polymer ?
#
loop_
_entity_poly.entity_id
_entity_poly.type
_entity_poly.pdbx_seq_one_letter_code
_entity_poly.pdbx_strand_id
1 'polypeptide(L)'
;KLKDIVVITNSPKTSLCLGESKIRNYCTGGQLLMHSLAYVGSETERFISNFNADICLFSSRGYTESGMITDSSDREVSAKRAMLQNATTSYYLADTSKLGKKFAFNVCSLNNIAGIIDEL
;
A
#
# COMPACT_ATOMS: atom_id res chain seq x y z
N LYS A 1 -6.40 -6.39 -20.34
CA LYS A 1 -6.00 -5.03 -20.65
C LYS A 1 -6.27 -4.12 -19.48
N LEU A 2 -5.43 -3.11 -19.34
CA LEU A 2 -5.52 -2.20 -18.20
C LEU A 2 -6.76 -1.33 -18.22
N LYS A 3 -7.40 -1.16 -19.36
CA LYS A 3 -8.57 -0.28 -19.45
C LYS A 3 -9.77 -0.77 -18.64
N ASP A 4 -9.78 -2.04 -18.29
CA ASP A 4 -10.90 -2.60 -17.54
C ASP A 4 -10.63 -2.71 -16.05
N ILE A 5 -9.50 -2.19 -15.58
CA ILE A 5 -9.22 -2.21 -14.15
C ILE A 5 -9.66 -0.90 -13.49
N VAL A 6 -9.87 -0.99 -12.19
CA VAL A 6 -10.15 0.16 -11.34
C VAL A 6 -9.11 0.13 -10.22
N VAL A 7 -8.50 1.27 -9.96
CA VAL A 7 -7.46 1.38 -8.95
C VAL A 7 -7.96 2.22 -7.78
N ILE A 8 -7.68 1.76 -6.57
CA ILE A 8 -7.93 2.52 -5.35
C ILE A 8 -6.57 2.83 -4.75
N THR A 9 -6.29 4.09 -4.50
CA THR A 9 -4.99 4.52 -4.00
C THR A 9 -5.16 5.58 -2.92
N ASN A 10 -4.22 5.60 -1.97
CA ASN A 10 -4.16 6.68 -1.00
C ASN A 10 -3.13 7.74 -1.36
N SER A 11 -2.60 7.69 -2.58
CA SER A 11 -1.61 8.66 -3.05
C SER A 11 -2.26 9.61 -4.07
N PRO A 12 -2.35 10.92 -3.77
CA PRO A 12 -2.88 11.87 -4.74
C PRO A 12 -2.03 11.94 -5.99
N LYS A 13 -0.72 11.79 -5.88
CA LYS A 13 0.17 11.81 -7.03
C LYS A 13 -0.11 10.63 -7.96
N THR A 14 -0.26 9.44 -7.40
CA THR A 14 -0.60 8.25 -8.17
C THR A 14 -1.96 8.43 -8.84
N SER A 15 -2.93 8.96 -8.11
CA SER A 15 -4.27 9.18 -8.66
C SER A 15 -4.24 10.09 -9.88
N LEU A 16 -3.46 11.17 -9.82
CA LEU A 16 -3.32 12.08 -10.96
C LEU A 16 -2.67 11.38 -12.15
N CYS A 17 -1.60 10.61 -11.91
CA CYS A 17 -0.94 9.88 -12.98
C CYS A 17 -1.88 8.88 -13.66
N LEU A 18 -2.66 8.16 -12.86
CA LEU A 18 -3.61 7.20 -13.40
C LEU A 18 -4.68 7.90 -14.22
N GLY A 19 -5.15 9.05 -13.75
CA GLY A 19 -6.15 9.83 -14.47
C GLY A 19 -5.63 10.32 -15.81
N GLU A 20 -4.38 10.77 -15.85
CA GLU A 20 -3.75 11.19 -17.10
C GLU A 20 -3.64 10.06 -18.11
N SER A 21 -3.49 8.83 -17.62
CA SER A 21 -3.44 7.64 -18.45
C SER A 21 -4.84 7.05 -18.71
N LYS A 22 -5.88 7.77 -18.31
CA LYS A 22 -7.27 7.38 -18.49
C LYS A 22 -7.62 6.07 -17.80
N ILE A 23 -6.96 5.79 -16.69
CA ILE A 23 -7.28 4.63 -15.86
C ILE A 23 -8.21 5.10 -14.76
N ARG A 24 -9.39 4.45 -14.69
CA ARG A 24 -10.38 4.78 -13.67
C ARG A 24 -9.80 4.51 -12.28
N ASN A 25 -9.90 5.51 -11.41
CA ASN A 25 -9.32 5.35 -10.07
C ASN A 25 -10.10 6.16 -9.04
N TYR A 26 -9.94 5.76 -7.78
CA TYR A 26 -10.47 6.47 -6.64
C TYR A 26 -9.32 6.78 -5.70
N CYS A 27 -9.24 8.01 -5.23
CA CYS A 27 -8.28 8.39 -4.21
C CYS A 27 -9.03 8.46 -2.88
N THR A 28 -8.43 7.90 -1.83
CA THR A 28 -9.15 7.71 -0.57
C THR A 28 -9.52 9.00 0.15
N GLY A 29 -8.72 10.04 -0.02
CA GLY A 29 -8.83 11.20 0.85
C GLY A 29 -8.36 10.86 2.25
N GLY A 30 -8.55 11.80 3.15
CA GLY A 30 -8.10 11.66 4.53
C GLY A 30 -7.11 12.76 4.87
N GLN A 31 -6.24 12.52 5.85
CA GLN A 31 -5.20 13.46 6.20
C GLN A 31 -3.96 13.22 5.34
N LEU A 32 -3.50 14.27 4.66
CA LEU A 32 -2.34 14.16 3.79
C LEU A 32 -1.06 14.30 4.58
N LEU A 33 -0.17 13.31 4.45
CA LEU A 33 1.19 13.39 4.96
C LEU A 33 2.08 13.87 3.83
N MET A 34 2.63 15.08 3.97
CA MET A 34 3.39 15.69 2.88
C MET A 34 4.69 14.95 2.59
N HIS A 35 5.35 14.40 3.61
CA HIS A 35 6.63 13.74 3.40
C HIS A 35 6.52 12.46 2.56
N SER A 36 5.38 11.81 2.58
CA SER A 36 5.17 10.59 1.80
C SER A 36 4.13 10.76 0.70
N LEU A 37 3.45 11.92 0.67
CA LEU A 37 2.36 12.21 -0.26
C LEU A 37 1.32 11.10 -0.25
N ALA A 38 0.90 10.74 0.97
CA ALA A 38 -0.09 9.68 1.16
C ALA A 38 -1.14 10.15 2.16
N TYR A 39 -2.38 9.76 1.88
CA TYR A 39 -3.47 9.98 2.83
C TYR A 39 -3.49 8.87 3.88
N VAL A 40 -3.77 9.26 5.11
CA VAL A 40 -3.86 8.35 6.26
C VAL A 40 -5.01 8.77 7.15
N GLY A 41 -5.34 7.91 8.12
CA GLY A 41 -6.31 8.20 9.15
C GLY A 41 -7.62 7.46 8.95
N SER A 42 -8.58 7.73 9.83
CA SER A 42 -9.83 6.99 9.87
C SER A 42 -10.66 7.15 8.59
N GLU A 43 -10.61 8.34 7.99
CA GLU A 43 -11.35 8.57 6.75
C GLU A 43 -10.77 7.73 5.60
N THR A 44 -9.44 7.65 5.53
CA THR A 44 -8.76 6.81 4.54
C THR A 44 -9.16 5.35 4.71
N GLU A 45 -9.11 4.87 5.95
CA GLU A 45 -9.39 3.47 6.24
C GLU A 45 -10.86 3.13 6.01
N ARG A 46 -11.75 4.05 6.34
CA ARG A 46 -13.17 3.86 6.08
C ARG A 46 -13.45 3.76 4.59
N PHE A 47 -12.81 4.62 3.80
CA PHE A 47 -12.97 4.58 2.36
C PHE A 47 -12.53 3.23 1.80
N ILE A 48 -11.36 2.77 2.22
CA ILE A 48 -10.79 1.49 1.78
C ILE A 48 -11.75 0.34 2.13
N SER A 49 -12.39 0.40 3.29
CA SER A 49 -13.24 -0.70 3.76
C SER A 49 -14.49 -0.90 2.90
N ASN A 50 -14.81 0.03 2.02
CA ASN A 50 -15.96 -0.10 1.12
C ASN A 50 -15.68 -0.92 -0.13
N PHE A 51 -14.44 -1.36 -0.32
CA PHE A 51 -14.04 -2.07 -1.53
C PHE A 51 -13.57 -3.47 -1.21
N ASN A 52 -13.76 -4.35 -2.18
CA ASN A 52 -13.21 -5.71 -2.16
C ASN A 52 -12.23 -5.78 -3.33
N ALA A 53 -10.96 -5.55 -3.06
CA ALA A 53 -9.96 -5.52 -4.11
C ALA A 53 -9.49 -6.93 -4.43
N ASP A 54 -9.16 -7.15 -5.70
CA ASP A 54 -8.60 -8.43 -6.11
C ASP A 54 -7.13 -8.52 -5.72
N ILE A 55 -6.40 -7.42 -5.91
CA ILE A 55 -4.95 -7.40 -5.68
C ILE A 55 -4.60 -6.12 -4.95
N CYS A 56 -3.74 -6.25 -3.95
CA CYS A 56 -3.12 -5.12 -3.26
C CYS A 56 -1.62 -5.13 -3.54
N LEU A 57 -1.12 -3.98 -3.98
CA LEU A 57 0.32 -3.75 -4.15
C LEU A 57 0.72 -2.71 -3.13
N PHE A 58 1.69 -3.04 -2.29
CA PHE A 58 2.11 -2.11 -1.24
C PHE A 58 3.62 -2.16 -1.05
N SER A 59 4.16 -1.12 -0.44
CA SER A 59 5.57 -1.05 -0.11
C SER A 59 5.72 -0.60 1.34
N SER A 60 6.96 -0.61 1.83
CA SER A 60 7.30 -0.13 3.16
C SER A 60 8.75 0.30 3.17
N ARG A 61 9.22 0.75 4.33
CA ARG A 61 10.61 1.19 4.45
C ARG A 61 11.59 0.04 4.60
N GLY A 62 11.16 -1.10 5.11
CA GLY A 62 12.07 -2.21 5.27
C GLY A 62 11.39 -3.52 5.60
N TYR A 63 12.17 -4.60 5.51
CA TYR A 63 11.72 -5.91 5.94
C TYR A 63 12.90 -6.70 6.48
N THR A 64 12.63 -7.54 7.47
CA THR A 64 13.68 -8.29 8.15
C THR A 64 13.96 -9.59 7.41
N GLU A 65 15.12 -10.20 7.72
CA GLU A 65 15.46 -11.49 7.14
C GLU A 65 14.50 -12.59 7.61
N SER A 66 13.90 -12.39 8.78
CA SER A 66 12.89 -13.35 9.27
C SER A 66 11.53 -13.17 8.60
N GLY A 67 11.37 -12.14 7.76
CA GLY A 67 10.16 -11.98 6.97
C GLY A 67 9.13 -11.02 7.53
N MET A 68 9.52 -10.13 8.43
CA MET A 68 8.59 -9.11 8.95
C MET A 68 8.74 -7.81 8.15
N ILE A 69 7.65 -7.35 7.57
CA ILE A 69 7.59 -6.09 6.85
C ILE A 69 7.31 -4.98 7.85
N THR A 70 8.15 -3.95 7.86
CA THR A 70 8.07 -2.89 8.87
C THR A 70 8.07 -1.50 8.26
N ASP A 71 7.64 -0.52 9.04
CA ASP A 71 7.66 0.87 8.64
C ASP A 71 7.83 1.76 9.86
N SER A 72 8.12 3.04 9.63
CA SER A 72 8.41 4.00 10.69
C SER A 72 7.20 4.82 11.12
N SER A 73 6.09 4.76 10.41
CA SER A 73 4.89 5.56 10.69
C SER A 73 3.72 4.65 11.02
N ASP A 74 3.20 4.76 12.24
CA ASP A 74 2.04 3.98 12.66
C ASP A 74 0.81 4.31 11.82
N ARG A 75 0.66 5.56 11.40
CA ARG A 75 -0.48 5.99 10.59
C ARG A 75 -0.45 5.38 9.20
N GLU A 76 0.73 5.32 8.60
CA GLU A 76 0.87 4.68 7.29
C GLU A 76 0.71 3.18 7.39
N VAL A 77 1.19 2.58 8.48
CA VAL A 77 1.01 1.15 8.72
C VAL A 77 -0.47 0.81 8.86
N SER A 78 -1.21 1.64 9.60
CA SER A 78 -2.64 1.41 9.77
C SER A 78 -3.39 1.44 8.45
N ALA A 79 -3.05 2.39 7.58
CA ALA A 79 -3.65 2.46 6.24
C ALA A 79 -3.29 1.22 5.40
N LYS A 80 -2.03 0.81 5.45
CA LYS A 80 -1.57 -0.38 4.71
C LYS A 80 -2.28 -1.64 5.18
N ARG A 81 -2.46 -1.78 6.50
CA ARG A 81 -3.20 -2.92 7.04
C ARG A 81 -4.64 -2.94 6.56
N ALA A 82 -5.28 -1.78 6.47
CA ALA A 82 -6.63 -1.71 5.94
C ALA A 82 -6.68 -2.17 4.49
N MET A 83 -5.69 -1.78 3.69
CA MET A 83 -5.59 -2.24 2.30
C MET A 83 -5.44 -3.75 2.22
N LEU A 84 -4.55 -4.30 3.03
CA LEU A 84 -4.30 -5.75 3.05
C LEU A 84 -5.55 -6.52 3.45
N GLN A 85 -6.30 -6.01 4.43
CA GLN A 85 -7.51 -6.67 4.92
C GLN A 85 -8.63 -6.69 3.87
N ASN A 86 -8.61 -5.77 2.93
CA ASN A 86 -9.67 -5.62 1.95
C ASN A 86 -9.26 -6.09 0.56
N ALA A 87 -8.20 -6.89 0.46
CA ALA A 87 -7.74 -7.45 -0.80
C ALA A 87 -7.65 -8.97 -0.70
N THR A 88 -7.95 -9.63 -1.80
CA THR A 88 -7.87 -11.09 -1.85
C THR A 88 -6.42 -11.56 -1.86
N THR A 89 -5.57 -10.88 -2.64
CA THR A 89 -4.18 -11.27 -2.82
C THR A 89 -3.30 -10.04 -2.69
N SER A 90 -2.19 -10.15 -1.98
CA SER A 90 -1.32 -9.00 -1.75
C SER A 90 0.12 -9.33 -2.10
N TYR A 91 0.81 -8.35 -2.69
CA TYR A 91 2.21 -8.44 -3.05
C TYR A 91 2.97 -7.25 -2.48
N TYR A 92 4.17 -7.51 -1.98
CA TYR A 92 5.05 -6.50 -1.44
C TYR A 92 6.03 -6.05 -2.51
N LEU A 93 6.06 -4.75 -2.78
CA LEU A 93 6.97 -4.15 -3.75
C LEU A 93 8.21 -3.69 -2.99
N ALA A 94 9.34 -4.33 -3.24
CA ALA A 94 10.55 -4.01 -2.51
C ALA A 94 11.76 -4.22 -3.39
N ASP A 95 12.80 -3.46 -3.14
CA ASP A 95 14.12 -3.75 -3.69
C ASP A 95 15.01 -4.28 -2.57
N THR A 96 16.19 -4.76 -2.94
CA THR A 96 17.07 -5.41 -1.98
C THR A 96 17.62 -4.43 -0.95
N SER A 97 17.58 -3.13 -1.22
CA SER A 97 18.08 -2.13 -0.27
C SER A 97 17.26 -2.10 1.02
N LYS A 98 16.04 -2.63 1.00
CA LYS A 98 15.14 -2.64 2.15
C LYS A 98 15.31 -3.87 3.04
N LEU A 99 15.99 -4.89 2.55
CA LEU A 99 16.22 -6.11 3.31
C LEU A 99 17.16 -5.83 4.48
N GLY A 100 16.80 -6.35 5.64
CA GLY A 100 17.58 -6.19 6.85
C GLY A 100 17.32 -4.91 7.62
N LYS A 101 16.47 -4.03 7.11
CA LYS A 101 16.10 -2.79 7.79
C LYS A 101 14.83 -3.02 8.59
N LYS A 102 14.91 -2.73 9.88
CA LYS A 102 13.80 -2.94 10.80
C LYS A 102 13.37 -1.60 11.39
N PHE A 103 12.10 -1.30 11.27
CA PHE A 103 11.52 -0.07 11.80
C PHE A 103 10.54 -0.38 12.91
N ALA A 104 10.00 0.67 13.53
CA ALA A 104 9.28 0.53 14.80
C ALA A 104 7.96 -0.23 14.70
N PHE A 105 7.30 -0.18 13.55
CA PHE A 105 5.95 -0.73 13.43
C PHE A 105 5.89 -1.86 12.41
N ASN A 106 5.20 -2.93 12.78
CA ASN A 106 5.04 -4.09 11.90
C ASN A 106 3.83 -3.91 11.00
N VAL A 107 4.02 -4.14 9.70
CA VAL A 107 2.91 -4.13 8.76
C VAL A 107 2.28 -5.52 8.69
N CYS A 108 3.06 -6.51 8.30
CA CYS A 108 2.62 -7.90 8.22
C CYS A 108 3.83 -8.80 8.02
N SER A 109 3.62 -10.10 8.17
CA SER A 109 4.63 -11.10 7.84
C SER A 109 4.57 -11.42 6.35
N LEU A 110 5.74 -11.72 5.75
CA LEU A 110 5.79 -12.22 4.38
C LEU A 110 4.97 -13.49 4.20
N ASN A 111 4.75 -14.25 5.27
CA ASN A 111 3.91 -15.45 5.21
C ASN A 111 2.44 -15.15 4.99
N ASN A 112 2.02 -13.93 5.20
CA ASN A 112 0.62 -13.52 5.07
C ASN A 112 0.28 -12.92 3.70
N ILE A 113 1.25 -12.88 2.78
CA ILE A 113 1.05 -12.30 1.46
C ILE A 113 1.48 -13.29 0.39
N ALA A 114 1.15 -13.00 -0.85
CA ALA A 114 1.43 -13.91 -1.96
C ALA A 114 2.90 -13.92 -2.35
N GLY A 115 3.60 -12.80 -2.20
CA GLY A 115 5.00 -12.76 -2.54
C GLY A 115 5.56 -11.36 -2.64
N ILE A 116 6.82 -11.30 -3.07
CA ILE A 116 7.55 -10.06 -3.25
C ILE A 116 7.75 -9.82 -4.74
N ILE A 117 7.58 -8.57 -5.15
CA ILE A 117 7.96 -8.13 -6.49
C ILE A 117 9.15 -7.19 -6.31
N ASP A 118 10.33 -7.62 -6.74
CA ASP A 118 11.56 -6.91 -6.48
C ASP A 118 12.23 -6.33 -7.73
N GLU A 119 11.63 -6.53 -8.87
CA GLU A 119 12.09 -5.91 -10.12
C GLU A 119 10.90 -5.36 -10.87
N LEU A 120 10.93 -4.07 -11.11
CA LEU A 120 9.83 -3.38 -11.79
C LEU A 120 10.29 -2.70 -13.07
#